data_a0c3aea87dff2afdf48c40f45bd39423
#
_entry.id   a0c3aea87dff2afdf48c40f45bd39423
#
_cell.length_a   1.000
_cell.length_b   1.000
_cell.length_c   1.000
_cell.angle_alpha   90.00
_cell.angle_beta   90.00
_cell.angle_gamma   90.00
#
_symmetry.space_group_name_H-M   'P 1'
#
loop_
_entity.id
_entity.type
_entity.pdbx_description
1 polymer ?
#
loop_
_entity_poly.entity_id
_entity_poly.type
_entity_poly.pdbx_seq_one_letter_code
_entity_poly.pdbx_strand_id
1 'polypeptide(L)'
;MKSFFKRIKPFLAPIIITLVVLILFHVVFMLGYVPSDSMEPTLEAGSLILGLRIHGELEEEDIITFKRDGIYMVKRIAAIEGDVIIHNGQTQTVSAGCLYVLGDNQLNSHDSRYRKEPYVKLEDIMAKLLLPLEN
;
A
#
# COMPACT_ATOMS: atom_id res chain seq x y z
N MET A 1 6.52 -42.24 -23.17
CA MET A 1 5.88 -40.91 -23.16
C MET A 1 4.38 -40.97 -22.76
N LYS A 2 3.55 -41.83 -23.36
CA LYS A 2 2.12 -41.98 -23.01
C LYS A 2 1.85 -42.44 -21.56
N SER A 3 2.72 -43.25 -20.97
CA SER A 3 2.57 -43.76 -19.59
C SER A 3 2.88 -42.68 -18.52
N PHE A 4 3.78 -41.78 -18.80
CA PHE A 4 4.13 -40.67 -17.93
C PHE A 4 2.97 -39.67 -17.81
N PHE A 5 2.35 -39.31 -18.92
CA PHE A 5 1.17 -38.44 -18.94
C PHE A 5 -0.04 -39.03 -18.21
N LYS A 6 -0.20 -40.34 -18.23
CA LYS A 6 -1.29 -41.03 -17.52
C LYS A 6 -1.15 -40.98 -15.99
N ARG A 7 0.11 -40.93 -15.49
CA ARG A 7 0.40 -40.81 -14.05
C ARG A 7 0.24 -39.36 -13.52
N ILE A 8 0.46 -38.37 -14.37
CA ILE A 8 0.40 -36.94 -13.98
C ILE A 8 -1.03 -36.40 -14.03
N LYS A 9 -1.92 -36.93 -14.88
CA LYS A 9 -3.30 -36.49 -15.04
C LYS A 9 -4.06 -36.23 -13.72
N PRO A 10 -4.01 -37.10 -12.70
CA PRO A 10 -4.76 -36.82 -11.45
C PRO A 10 -4.20 -35.67 -10.63
N PHE A 11 -2.94 -35.30 -10.84
CA PHE A 11 -2.30 -34.20 -10.13
C PHE A 11 -2.40 -32.86 -10.86
N LEU A 12 -2.79 -32.87 -12.14
CA LEU A 12 -2.84 -31.66 -12.96
C LEU A 12 -3.89 -30.67 -12.45
N ALA A 13 -5.07 -31.17 -12.14
CA ALA A 13 -6.16 -30.33 -11.65
C ALA A 13 -5.82 -29.65 -10.30
N PRO A 14 -5.37 -30.37 -9.25
CA PRO A 14 -4.97 -29.70 -8.00
C PRO A 14 -3.80 -28.73 -8.18
N ILE A 15 -2.83 -29.01 -9.04
CA ILE A 15 -1.74 -28.09 -9.33
C ILE A 15 -2.26 -26.81 -9.99
N ILE A 16 -3.14 -26.92 -10.99
CA ILE A 16 -3.73 -25.76 -11.66
C ILE A 16 -4.55 -24.94 -10.68
N ILE A 17 -5.37 -25.57 -9.87
CA ILE A 17 -6.18 -24.89 -8.85
C ILE A 17 -5.28 -24.14 -7.87
N THR A 18 -4.24 -24.78 -7.37
CA THR A 18 -3.27 -24.13 -6.45
C THR A 18 -2.60 -22.93 -7.09
N LEU A 19 -2.14 -23.07 -8.34
CA LEU A 19 -1.52 -21.94 -9.07
C LEU A 19 -2.50 -20.78 -9.27
N VAL A 20 -3.75 -21.08 -9.63
CA VAL A 20 -4.79 -20.06 -9.80
C VAL A 20 -5.06 -19.33 -8.48
N VAL A 21 -5.18 -20.07 -7.37
CA VAL A 21 -5.38 -19.47 -6.04
C VAL A 21 -4.21 -18.58 -5.64
N LEU A 22 -2.97 -19.03 -5.86
CA LEU A 22 -1.77 -18.24 -5.56
C LEU A 22 -1.69 -16.97 -6.42
N ILE A 23 -2.04 -17.06 -7.69
CA ILE A 23 -2.09 -15.90 -8.60
C ILE A 23 -3.16 -14.93 -8.15
N LEU A 24 -4.36 -15.40 -7.84
CA LEU A 24 -5.45 -14.55 -7.33
C LEU A 24 -5.05 -13.86 -6.03
N PHE A 25 -4.42 -14.61 -5.11
CA PHE A 25 -3.93 -14.04 -3.86
C PHE A 25 -2.91 -12.93 -4.12
N HIS A 26 -1.95 -13.16 -5.01
CA HIS A 26 -0.93 -12.18 -5.36
C HIS A 26 -1.50 -10.92 -6.06
N VAL A 27 -2.54 -11.09 -6.86
CA VAL A 27 -3.23 -9.97 -7.54
C VAL A 27 -4.03 -9.13 -6.57
N VAL A 28 -4.70 -9.77 -5.60
CA VAL A 28 -5.61 -9.09 -4.67
C VAL A 28 -4.86 -8.50 -3.48
N PHE A 29 -3.88 -9.21 -2.95
CA PHE A 29 -3.18 -8.83 -1.72
C PHE A 29 -1.74 -8.40 -1.97
N MET A 30 -1.24 -7.56 -1.09
CA MET A 30 0.16 -7.18 -1.00
C MET A 30 0.68 -7.51 0.39
N LEU A 31 1.69 -8.37 0.46
CA LEU A 31 2.46 -8.59 1.68
C LEU A 31 3.71 -7.70 1.63
N GLY A 32 3.96 -6.98 2.67
CA GLY A 32 5.12 -6.10 2.80
C GLY A 32 5.64 -6.04 4.22
N TYR A 33 6.68 -5.25 4.43
CA TYR A 33 7.17 -4.92 5.76
C TYR A 33 7.35 -3.41 5.89
N VAL A 34 7.32 -2.91 7.12
CA VAL A 34 7.50 -1.50 7.44
C VAL A 34 9.00 -1.19 7.52
N PRO A 35 9.55 -0.36 6.60
CA PRO A 35 11.01 -0.19 6.52
C PRO A 35 11.57 0.79 7.55
N SER A 36 10.75 1.61 8.20
CA SER A 36 11.17 2.68 9.10
C SER A 36 10.13 2.94 10.19
N ASP A 37 10.54 3.69 11.20
CA ASP A 37 9.74 4.13 12.33
C ASP A 37 8.77 5.29 12.03
N SER A 38 8.66 5.72 10.78
CA SER A 38 7.85 6.88 10.40
C SER A 38 6.34 6.73 10.67
N MET A 39 5.87 5.52 10.89
CA MET A 39 4.48 5.17 11.20
C MET A 39 4.26 4.74 12.65
N GLU A 40 5.29 4.82 13.49
CA GLU A 40 5.15 4.56 14.92
C GLU A 40 4.25 5.61 15.60
N PRO A 41 3.47 5.23 16.61
CA PRO A 41 3.37 3.90 17.22
C PRO A 41 2.41 2.95 16.49
N THR A 42 1.74 3.37 15.42
CA THR A 42 0.70 2.56 14.75
C THR A 42 1.30 1.33 14.06
N LEU A 43 2.47 1.49 13.43
CA LEU A 43 3.21 0.41 12.78
C LEU A 43 4.67 0.48 13.22
N GLU A 44 5.13 -0.57 13.88
CA GLU A 44 6.54 -0.67 14.29
C GLU A 44 7.44 -0.97 13.10
N ALA A 45 8.65 -0.42 13.12
CA ALA A 45 9.66 -0.71 12.11
C ALA A 45 9.97 -2.22 12.09
N GLY A 46 10.00 -2.82 10.90
CA GLY A 46 10.22 -4.26 10.71
C GLY A 46 8.97 -5.13 10.83
N SER A 47 7.81 -4.59 11.22
CA SER A 47 6.55 -5.34 11.26
C SER A 47 6.07 -5.72 9.86
N LEU A 48 5.33 -6.83 9.78
CA LEU A 48 4.69 -7.26 8.54
C LEU A 48 3.35 -6.57 8.36
N ILE A 49 3.04 -6.22 7.13
CA ILE A 49 1.77 -5.60 6.75
C ILE A 49 1.09 -6.38 5.63
N LEU A 50 -0.23 -6.45 5.71
CA LEU A 50 -1.08 -6.98 4.66
C LEU A 50 -1.92 -5.85 4.08
N GLY A 51 -1.78 -5.61 2.79
CA GLY A 51 -2.53 -4.61 2.04
C GLY A 51 -3.44 -5.23 0.99
N LEU A 52 -4.48 -4.51 0.62
CA LEU A 52 -5.40 -4.84 -0.46
C LEU A 52 -5.04 -4.00 -1.69
N ARG A 53 -4.65 -4.67 -2.79
CA ARG A 53 -4.32 -3.99 -4.07
C ARG A 53 -5.57 -3.48 -4.79
N ILE A 54 -6.66 -4.25 -4.70
CA ILE A 54 -7.97 -3.88 -5.22
C ILE A 54 -8.70 -3.19 -4.06
N HIS A 55 -8.35 -1.95 -3.81
CA HIS A 55 -9.01 -1.11 -2.82
C HIS A 55 -10.12 -0.30 -3.50
N GLY A 56 -11.23 -0.09 -2.84
CA GLY A 56 -12.29 0.81 -3.29
C GLY A 56 -11.88 2.28 -3.19
N GLU A 57 -12.81 3.13 -2.80
CA GLU A 57 -12.52 4.52 -2.50
C GLU A 57 -11.56 4.62 -1.31
N LEU A 58 -10.66 5.59 -1.39
CA LEU A 58 -9.70 5.90 -0.34
C LEU A 58 -10.22 7.08 0.45
N GLU A 59 -10.15 6.97 1.77
CA GLU A 59 -10.66 7.96 2.72
C GLU A 59 -9.52 8.50 3.58
N GLU A 60 -9.78 9.62 4.26
CA GLU A 60 -8.89 10.08 5.33
C GLU A 60 -8.72 8.99 6.39
N GLU A 61 -7.59 8.98 7.06
CA GLU A 61 -7.15 7.98 8.03
C GLU A 61 -6.75 6.61 7.46
N ASP A 62 -7.04 6.31 6.19
CA ASP A 62 -6.54 5.11 5.55
C ASP A 62 -5.00 5.09 5.52
N ILE A 63 -4.42 3.93 5.81
CA ILE A 63 -2.99 3.73 5.65
C ILE A 63 -2.75 3.08 4.28
N ILE A 64 -1.90 3.68 3.48
CA ILE A 64 -1.60 3.22 2.13
C ILE A 64 -0.11 2.93 1.95
N THR A 65 0.16 2.02 1.04
CA THR A 65 1.49 1.80 0.48
C THR A 65 1.53 2.37 -0.93
N PHE A 66 2.58 3.10 -1.23
CA PHE A 66 2.78 3.69 -2.55
C PHE A 66 4.26 3.70 -2.92
N LYS A 67 4.54 3.89 -4.20
CA LYS A 67 5.90 3.98 -4.71
C LYS A 67 6.16 5.38 -5.23
N ARG A 68 7.25 5.99 -4.78
CA ARG A 68 7.69 7.30 -5.23
C ARG A 68 9.21 7.32 -5.35
N ASP A 69 9.71 7.82 -6.48
CA ASP A 69 11.14 7.89 -6.78
C ASP A 69 11.88 6.54 -6.62
N GLY A 70 11.17 5.45 -6.93
CA GLY A 70 11.69 4.10 -6.79
C GLY A 70 11.63 3.52 -5.37
N ILE A 71 11.19 4.30 -4.38
CA ILE A 71 11.14 3.91 -2.96
C ILE A 71 9.70 3.58 -2.56
N TYR A 72 9.53 2.47 -1.86
CA TYR A 72 8.26 2.09 -1.25
C TYR A 72 8.06 2.82 0.06
N MET A 73 6.88 3.39 0.25
CA MET A 73 6.53 4.13 1.45
C MET A 73 5.18 3.66 1.98
N VAL A 74 5.04 3.75 3.31
CA VAL A 74 3.78 3.52 4.03
C VAL A 74 3.44 4.81 4.74
N LYS A 75 2.27 5.37 4.50
CA LYS A 75 1.80 6.62 5.13
C LYS A 75 0.30 6.59 5.32
N ARG A 76 -0.19 7.49 6.18
CA ARG A 76 -1.62 7.72 6.41
C ARG A 76 -2.12 8.86 5.51
N ILE A 77 -3.31 8.69 4.95
CA ILE A 77 -4.01 9.76 4.22
C ILE A 77 -4.50 10.79 5.21
N ALA A 78 -4.02 12.01 5.07
CA ALA A 78 -4.41 13.14 5.91
C ALA A 78 -5.38 14.08 5.21
N ALA A 79 -5.43 14.06 3.88
CA ALA A 79 -6.40 14.80 3.10
C ALA A 79 -6.57 14.17 1.72
N ILE A 80 -7.78 14.25 1.17
CA ILE A 80 -8.16 13.73 -0.14
C ILE A 80 -8.45 14.89 -1.12
N GLU A 81 -8.72 14.55 -2.38
CA GLU A 81 -9.09 15.50 -3.42
C GLU A 81 -10.17 16.48 -2.96
N GLY A 82 -9.93 17.78 -3.16
CA GLY A 82 -10.85 18.85 -2.79
C GLY A 82 -10.67 19.41 -1.39
N ASP A 83 -9.96 18.71 -0.50
CA ASP A 83 -9.69 19.19 0.85
C ASP A 83 -8.73 20.37 0.85
N VAL A 84 -8.88 21.22 1.85
CA VAL A 84 -8.02 22.38 2.05
C VAL A 84 -6.96 22.06 3.10
N ILE A 85 -5.70 22.20 2.73
CA ILE A 85 -4.54 21.98 3.59
C ILE A 85 -3.72 23.27 3.74
N ILE A 86 -2.88 23.31 4.77
CA ILE A 86 -1.82 24.31 4.91
C ILE A 86 -0.49 23.64 4.64
N HIS A 87 0.17 24.05 3.55
CA HIS A 87 1.48 23.56 3.18
C HIS A 87 2.47 24.72 3.03
N ASN A 88 3.59 24.68 3.76
CA ASN A 88 4.57 25.76 3.79
C ASN A 88 3.97 27.14 4.12
N GLY A 89 2.99 27.19 5.02
CA GLY A 89 2.31 28.42 5.42
C GLY A 89 1.30 28.97 4.39
N GLN A 90 1.06 28.25 3.31
CA GLN A 90 0.09 28.62 2.28
C GLN A 90 -1.10 27.65 2.29
N THR A 91 -2.28 28.21 2.15
CA THR A 91 -3.51 27.44 1.98
C THR A 91 -3.56 26.89 0.55
N GLN A 92 -3.71 25.59 0.43
CA GLN A 92 -3.79 24.89 -0.86
C GLN A 92 -4.93 23.89 -0.83
N THR A 93 -5.50 23.61 -2.00
CA THR A 93 -6.51 22.57 -2.18
C THR A 93 -5.84 21.34 -2.79
N VAL A 94 -6.11 20.17 -2.24
CA VAL A 94 -5.59 18.90 -2.79
C VAL A 94 -6.15 18.71 -4.19
N SER A 95 -5.26 18.56 -5.15
CA SER A 95 -5.60 18.45 -6.56
C SER A 95 -6.38 17.17 -6.89
N ALA A 96 -7.14 17.20 -7.97
CA ALA A 96 -7.86 16.03 -8.49
C ALA A 96 -6.91 14.85 -8.71
N GLY A 97 -7.34 13.64 -8.29
CA GLY A 97 -6.56 12.42 -8.41
C GLY A 97 -5.33 12.34 -7.50
N CYS A 98 -5.26 13.20 -6.47
CA CYS A 98 -4.14 13.30 -5.54
C CYS A 98 -4.57 13.12 -4.09
N LEU A 99 -3.60 12.75 -3.26
CA LEU A 99 -3.73 12.61 -1.81
C LEU A 99 -2.61 13.38 -1.11
N TYR A 100 -2.89 13.84 0.09
CA TYR A 100 -1.89 14.38 1.01
C TYR A 100 -1.67 13.38 2.14
N VAL A 101 -0.43 12.96 2.36
CA VAL A 101 -0.11 11.85 3.26
C VAL A 101 0.88 12.25 4.33
N LEU A 102 0.69 11.73 5.53
CA LEU A 102 1.54 11.97 6.69
C LEU A 102 2.01 10.66 7.32
N GLY A 103 3.17 10.70 7.95
CA GLY A 103 3.59 9.65 8.87
C GLY A 103 3.05 9.91 10.27
N ASP A 104 2.71 8.86 10.99
CA ASP A 104 2.20 8.96 12.35
C ASP A 104 3.28 9.44 13.33
N ASN A 105 4.54 9.08 13.10
CA ASN A 105 5.68 9.62 13.81
C ASN A 105 6.13 10.96 13.21
N GLN A 106 5.51 12.04 13.67
CA GLN A 106 5.73 13.37 13.11
C GLN A 106 7.17 13.88 13.20
N LEU A 107 7.94 13.41 14.16
CA LEU A 107 9.32 13.83 14.37
C LEU A 107 10.29 13.12 13.41
N ASN A 108 9.92 11.94 12.94
CA ASN A 108 10.81 11.07 12.16
C ASN A 108 10.22 10.63 10.83
N SER A 109 9.25 11.38 10.30
CA SER A 109 8.61 11.08 9.02
C SER A 109 9.02 12.06 7.94
N HIS A 110 9.52 11.53 6.81
CA HIS A 110 9.71 12.30 5.59
C HIS A 110 8.50 12.12 4.67
N ASP A 111 7.51 12.98 4.85
CA ASP A 111 6.20 12.88 4.20
C ASP A 111 5.83 14.14 3.39
N SER A 112 4.56 14.31 3.07
CA SER A 112 4.06 15.43 2.26
C SER A 112 4.47 16.81 2.77
N ARG A 113 4.64 16.98 4.09
CA ARG A 113 5.02 18.28 4.70
C ARG A 113 6.35 18.82 4.20
N TYR A 114 7.30 17.93 3.89
CA TYR A 114 8.68 18.27 3.58
C TYR A 114 9.01 18.24 2.08
N ARG A 115 8.02 18.04 1.23
CA ARG A 115 8.20 17.90 -0.21
C ARG A 115 7.77 19.15 -0.96
N LYS A 116 8.48 19.49 -2.04
CA LYS A 116 8.04 20.53 -2.98
C LYS A 116 6.74 20.16 -3.67
N GLU A 117 6.64 18.90 -4.11
CA GLU A 117 5.45 18.28 -4.64
C GLU A 117 4.82 17.43 -3.53
N PRO A 118 3.89 18.00 -2.73
CA PRO A 118 3.43 17.32 -1.53
C PRO A 118 2.46 16.18 -1.80
N TYR A 119 1.92 16.11 -3.00
CA TYR A 119 0.85 15.18 -3.32
C TYR A 119 1.36 13.82 -3.78
N VAL A 120 0.62 12.76 -3.41
CA VAL A 120 0.75 11.40 -3.94
C VAL A 120 -0.38 11.19 -4.92
N LYS A 121 -0.08 10.73 -6.13
CA LYS A 121 -1.09 10.43 -7.14
C LYS A 121 -1.76 9.09 -6.86
N LEU A 122 -3.03 8.97 -7.17
CA LEU A 122 -3.76 7.70 -7.05
C LEU A 122 -3.12 6.56 -7.83
N GLU A 123 -2.51 6.85 -8.98
CA GLU A 123 -1.82 5.87 -9.83
C GLU A 123 -0.55 5.27 -9.19
N ASP A 124 0.05 5.96 -8.20
CA ASP A 124 1.24 5.52 -7.50
C ASP A 124 0.92 4.61 -6.31
N ILE A 125 -0.36 4.48 -5.97
CA ILE A 125 -0.81 3.68 -4.82
C ILE A 125 -0.80 2.21 -5.19
N MET A 126 -0.19 1.43 -4.31
CA MET A 126 -0.03 -0.01 -4.52
C MET A 126 -1.05 -0.84 -3.76
N ALA A 127 -1.38 -0.42 -2.56
CA ALA A 127 -2.37 -1.09 -1.73
C ALA A 127 -2.84 -0.19 -0.57
N LYS A 128 -4.06 -0.45 -0.11
CA LYS A 128 -4.59 0.03 1.17
C LYS A 128 -4.32 -1.02 2.23
N LEU A 129 -3.82 -0.61 3.38
CA LEU A 129 -3.56 -1.51 4.49
C LEU A 129 -4.88 -2.04 5.07
N LEU A 130 -4.96 -3.35 5.26
CA LEU A 130 -6.11 -3.99 5.89
C LEU A 130 -5.97 -4.02 7.41
N LEU A 131 -4.81 -4.47 7.86
CA LEU A 131 -4.47 -4.61 9.29
C LEU A 131 -2.96 -4.59 9.44
N PRO A 132 -2.40 -3.99 10.54
CA PRO A 132 -1.09 -4.40 10.98
C PRO A 132 -1.21 -5.87 11.40
N LEU A 133 -0.30 -6.71 10.93
CA LEU A 133 -0.17 -8.06 11.49
C LEU A 133 0.55 -7.86 12.82
N GLU A 134 -0.20 -7.87 13.91
CA GLU A 134 0.36 -7.81 15.26
C GLU A 134 1.33 -8.96 15.46
N ASN A 135 2.52 -8.64 15.96
CA ASN A 135 3.53 -9.62 16.38
C ASN A 135 3.17 -10.21 17.75
#